data_c62e249b50ea3e571b07e81fffe30660
#
_entry.id   c62e249b50ea3e571b07e81fffe30660
#
_cell.length_a   1.000
_cell.length_b   1.000
_cell.length_c   1.000
_cell.angle_alpha   90.00
_cell.angle_beta   90.00
_cell.angle_gamma   90.00
#
_symmetry.space_group_name_H-M   'P 1'
#
loop_
_entity.id
_entity.type
_entity.pdbx_description
1 polymer ?
#
loop_
_entity_poly.entity_id
_entity_poly.type
_entity_poly.pdbx_seq_one_letter_code
_entity_poly.pdbx_strand_id
1 'polypeptide(L)'
;PEFFRNVISIPEFLESGLMARTLPYLYQGAEISKVYTRPMDENIRRNFREKLFALLNASEDVETGARQHRVITVSSDAEALLGRLRQHWKEQADYGGPLYRVRDFVARMPQHTLRLAGCLYLAEYPVDCTVPIPLSLMETSTQMMEVFLSHVLRWTIRDYEDVNAEC
;
A
#
# COMPACT_ATOMS: atom_id res chain seq x y z
N PRO A 1 -8.28 -2.62 18.61
CA PRO A 1 -8.35 -3.94 17.99
C PRO A 1 -9.80 -4.40 17.79
N GLU A 2 -10.67 -4.41 18.82
CA GLU A 2 -12.07 -4.86 18.71
C GLU A 2 -12.92 -3.99 17.78
N PHE A 3 -12.80 -2.68 17.86
CA PHE A 3 -13.53 -1.77 16.96
C PHE A 3 -13.27 -2.09 15.48
N PHE A 4 -12.01 -2.34 15.13
CA PHE A 4 -11.63 -2.65 13.76
C PHE A 4 -12.14 -4.03 13.33
N ARG A 5 -12.12 -5.04 14.22
CA ARG A 5 -12.72 -6.36 14.00
C ARG A 5 -14.21 -6.25 13.71
N ASN A 6 -14.94 -5.52 14.55
CA ASN A 6 -16.38 -5.34 14.40
C ASN A 6 -16.73 -4.65 13.07
N VAL A 7 -15.95 -3.66 12.65
CA VAL A 7 -16.17 -2.96 11.37
C VAL A 7 -15.91 -3.87 10.17
N ILE A 8 -14.89 -4.74 10.24
CA ILE A 8 -14.52 -5.62 9.11
C ILE A 8 -15.44 -6.83 9.01
N SER A 9 -16.00 -7.29 10.13
CA SER A 9 -16.97 -8.38 10.14
C SER A 9 -18.34 -7.99 9.56
N ILE A 10 -18.57 -6.70 9.28
CA ILE A 10 -19.80 -6.23 8.65
C ILE A 10 -19.81 -6.65 7.18
N PRO A 11 -20.77 -7.49 6.73
CA PRO A 11 -20.81 -8.00 5.35
C PRO A 11 -20.73 -6.89 4.29
N GLU A 12 -21.37 -5.76 4.53
CA GLU A 12 -21.38 -4.60 3.63
C GLU A 12 -20.00 -4.00 3.42
N PHE A 13 -19.11 -4.06 4.43
CA PHE A 13 -17.72 -3.61 4.29
C PHE A 13 -16.90 -4.59 3.44
N LEU A 14 -17.12 -5.89 3.60
CA LEU A 14 -16.47 -6.91 2.78
C LEU A 14 -16.92 -6.80 1.32
N GLU A 15 -18.23 -6.72 1.10
CA GLU A 15 -18.84 -6.61 -0.23
C GLU A 15 -18.50 -5.30 -0.95
N SER A 16 -18.30 -4.20 -0.21
CA SER A 16 -17.88 -2.91 -0.78
C SER A 16 -16.47 -2.92 -1.36
N GLY A 17 -15.68 -3.96 -1.07
CA GLY A 17 -14.27 -4.07 -1.43
C GLY A 17 -13.40 -3.03 -0.72
N LEU A 18 -13.86 -2.46 0.41
CA LEU A 18 -13.09 -1.49 1.20
C LEU A 18 -11.79 -2.12 1.69
N MET A 19 -11.84 -3.36 2.19
CA MET A 19 -10.66 -4.09 2.64
C MET A 19 -9.64 -4.30 1.53
N ALA A 20 -10.11 -4.62 0.33
CA ALA A 20 -9.23 -4.77 -0.83
C ALA A 20 -8.55 -3.46 -1.27
N ARG A 21 -9.02 -2.30 -0.79
CA ARG A 21 -8.47 -0.97 -1.08
C ARG A 21 -7.64 -0.38 0.05
N THR A 22 -7.63 -1.03 1.22
CA THR A 22 -6.84 -0.59 2.39
C THR A 22 -5.53 -1.36 2.48
N LEU A 23 -4.54 -0.78 3.13
CA LEU A 23 -3.27 -1.42 3.48
C LEU A 23 -3.23 -1.59 5.00
N PRO A 24 -3.80 -2.68 5.54
CA PRO A 24 -3.88 -2.88 6.97
C PRO A 24 -2.51 -3.20 7.56
N TYR A 25 -2.21 -2.59 8.70
CA TYR A 25 -1.03 -2.88 9.50
C TYR A 25 -1.44 -3.30 10.90
N LEU A 26 -1.13 -4.54 11.27
CA LEU A 26 -1.38 -5.08 12.60
C LEU A 26 -0.13 -4.93 13.46
N TYR A 27 -0.19 -4.03 14.43
CA TYR A 27 0.83 -3.95 15.44
C TYR A 27 0.59 -5.05 16.51
N GLN A 28 1.57 -5.91 16.68
CA GLN A 28 1.58 -6.98 17.69
C GLN A 28 2.74 -6.80 18.68
N GLY A 29 3.05 -5.58 19.04
CA GLY A 29 4.05 -5.29 20.07
C GLY A 29 3.50 -5.51 21.47
N ALA A 30 4.39 -5.85 22.41
CA ALA A 30 4.11 -5.71 23.84
C ALA A 30 3.67 -4.25 24.11
N GLU A 31 2.84 -4.04 25.15
CA GLU A 31 2.40 -2.69 25.53
C GLU A 31 3.54 -1.69 25.42
N ILE A 32 3.37 -0.71 24.51
CA ILE A 32 4.34 0.38 24.40
C ILE A 32 4.13 1.26 25.64
N SER A 33 4.64 0.82 26.76
CA SER A 33 4.55 1.56 28.00
C SER A 33 5.31 2.90 27.95
N LYS A 34 6.26 3.05 27.03
CA LYS A 34 7.01 4.30 26.79
C LYS A 34 7.53 4.34 25.35
N VAL A 35 6.75 4.87 24.44
CA VAL A 35 7.31 5.29 23.15
C VAL A 35 8.07 6.59 23.38
N TYR A 36 9.37 6.49 23.54
CA TYR A 36 10.24 7.66 23.36
C TYR A 36 10.27 7.97 21.87
N THR A 37 9.30 8.74 21.40
CA THR A 37 9.41 9.38 20.09
C THR A 37 10.53 10.42 20.20
N ARG A 38 11.69 10.10 19.66
CA ARG A 38 12.67 11.16 19.41
C ARG A 38 11.98 12.17 18.50
N PRO A 39 12.04 13.48 18.85
CA PRO A 39 11.53 14.49 17.95
C PRO A 39 12.18 14.27 16.58
N MET A 40 11.37 14.32 15.52
CA MET A 40 11.89 14.25 14.16
C MET A 40 12.89 15.37 13.96
N ASP A 41 14.04 15.08 13.36
CA ASP A 41 15.02 16.09 12.99
C ASP A 41 14.33 17.22 12.20
N GLU A 42 14.55 18.46 12.61
CA GLU A 42 13.86 19.61 12.01
C GLU A 42 14.21 19.80 10.54
N ASN A 43 15.42 19.38 10.10
CA ASN A 43 15.79 19.41 8.69
C ASN A 43 14.98 18.37 7.88
N ILE A 44 14.80 17.15 8.43
CA ILE A 44 13.96 16.13 7.79
C ILE A 44 12.53 16.64 7.69
N ARG A 45 11.98 17.22 8.75
CA ARG A 45 10.62 17.78 8.78
C ARG A 45 10.44 18.91 7.78
N ARG A 46 11.43 19.82 7.69
CA ARG A 46 11.45 20.92 6.73
C ARG A 46 11.49 20.40 5.30
N ASN A 47 12.42 19.52 4.98
CA ASN A 47 12.58 18.94 3.64
C ASN A 47 11.32 18.21 3.19
N PHE A 48 10.68 17.45 4.09
CA PHE A 48 9.41 16.78 3.81
C PHE A 48 8.30 17.80 3.50
N ARG A 49 8.19 18.87 4.30
CA ARG A 49 7.21 19.95 4.08
C ARG A 49 7.43 20.66 2.75
N GLU A 50 8.67 21.04 2.47
CA GLU A 50 9.05 21.69 1.20
C GLU A 50 8.69 20.81 -0.01
N LYS A 51 8.96 19.50 0.08
CA LYS A 51 8.59 18.54 -0.96
C LYS A 51 7.08 18.45 -1.15
N LEU A 52 6.31 18.38 -0.07
CA LEU A 52 4.84 18.38 -0.14
C LEU A 52 4.30 19.66 -0.78
N PHE A 53 4.81 20.83 -0.41
CA PHE A 53 4.40 22.10 -1.03
C PHE A 53 4.77 22.14 -2.51
N ALA A 54 5.94 21.67 -2.90
CA ALA A 54 6.34 21.58 -4.30
C ALA A 54 5.39 20.69 -5.12
N LEU A 55 4.99 19.53 -4.56
CA LEU A 55 4.03 18.62 -5.19
C LEU A 55 2.63 19.25 -5.33
N LEU A 56 2.15 19.94 -4.30
CA LEU A 56 0.86 20.62 -4.32
C LEU A 56 0.83 21.73 -5.36
N ASN A 57 1.86 22.57 -5.39
CA ASN A 57 1.97 23.69 -6.32
C ASN A 57 2.15 23.23 -7.77
N ALA A 58 2.86 22.12 -8.00
CA ALA A 58 3.04 21.58 -9.36
C ALA A 58 1.77 20.97 -9.96
N SER A 59 0.73 20.78 -9.16
CA SER A 59 -0.56 20.23 -9.63
C SER A 59 -1.53 21.31 -10.12
N GLU A 60 -1.22 22.59 -9.92
CA GLU A 60 -2.06 23.72 -10.33
C GLU A 60 -1.43 24.46 -11.52
N ASP A 61 -2.20 24.61 -12.59
CA ASP A 61 -1.86 25.54 -13.67
C ASP A 61 -2.11 26.96 -13.17
N VAL A 62 -1.05 27.77 -13.11
CA VAL A 62 -1.07 29.13 -12.55
C VAL A 62 -2.00 30.07 -13.32
N GLU A 63 -2.23 29.82 -14.63
CA GLU A 63 -3.06 30.69 -15.48
C GLU A 63 -4.54 30.33 -15.43
N THR A 64 -4.86 29.04 -15.30
CA THR A 64 -6.25 28.55 -15.41
C THR A 64 -6.81 28.06 -14.08
N GLY A 65 -5.99 27.84 -13.05
CA GLY A 65 -6.37 27.18 -11.80
C GLY A 65 -6.79 25.71 -11.98
N ALA A 66 -6.63 25.17 -13.18
CA ALA A 66 -6.96 23.79 -13.49
C ALA A 66 -5.88 22.84 -12.97
N ARG A 67 -6.28 21.72 -12.38
CA ARG A 67 -5.33 20.67 -11.99
C ARG A 67 -4.83 19.94 -13.22
N GLN A 68 -3.54 20.03 -13.46
CA GLN A 68 -2.88 19.24 -14.50
C GLN A 68 -2.56 17.84 -13.97
N HIS A 69 -3.05 16.83 -14.67
CA HIS A 69 -2.68 15.44 -14.39
C HIS A 69 -1.33 15.13 -15.05
N ARG A 70 -0.33 14.90 -14.21
CA ARG A 70 0.96 14.45 -14.68
C ARG A 70 0.97 12.92 -14.80
N VAL A 71 1.40 12.42 -15.95
CA VAL A 71 1.60 10.99 -16.16
C VAL A 71 3.04 10.63 -15.78
N ILE A 72 3.20 9.73 -14.82
CA ILE A 72 4.49 9.14 -14.46
C ILE A 72 4.55 7.79 -15.15
N THR A 73 5.58 7.59 -15.97
CA THR A 73 5.80 6.33 -16.69
C THR A 73 6.57 5.33 -15.82
N VAL A 74 6.54 4.06 -16.19
CA VAL A 74 7.25 2.96 -15.53
C VAL A 74 8.32 2.44 -16.49
N SER A 75 9.51 2.08 -15.98
CA SER A 75 10.55 1.48 -16.82
C SER A 75 10.12 0.07 -17.28
N SER A 76 10.63 -0.36 -18.44
CA SER A 76 10.31 -1.69 -19.01
C SER A 76 10.58 -2.84 -18.05
N ASP A 77 11.68 -2.76 -17.29
CA ASP A 77 12.06 -3.80 -16.34
C ASP A 77 11.11 -3.83 -15.11
N ALA A 78 10.71 -2.64 -14.63
CA ALA A 78 9.73 -2.53 -13.56
C ALA A 78 8.33 -2.99 -14.00
N GLU A 79 7.93 -2.71 -15.24
CA GLU A 79 6.68 -3.21 -15.81
C GLU A 79 6.71 -4.74 -15.97
N ALA A 80 7.83 -5.29 -16.45
CA ALA A 80 8.03 -6.74 -16.58
C ALA A 80 7.97 -7.43 -15.20
N LEU A 81 8.56 -6.84 -14.15
CA LEU A 81 8.45 -7.35 -12.79
C LEU A 81 6.99 -7.36 -12.34
N LEU A 82 6.27 -6.25 -12.49
CA LEU A 82 4.88 -6.14 -12.07
C LEU A 82 3.98 -7.15 -12.81
N GLY A 83 4.25 -7.40 -14.10
CA GLY A 83 3.56 -8.40 -14.89
C GLY A 83 3.74 -9.83 -14.34
N ARG A 84 4.99 -10.21 -14.00
CA ARG A 84 5.29 -11.53 -13.38
C ARG A 84 4.61 -11.67 -12.01
N LEU A 85 4.68 -10.64 -11.18
CA LEU A 85 4.05 -10.64 -9.86
C LEU A 85 2.53 -10.77 -9.95
N ARG A 86 1.90 -10.05 -10.88
CA ARG A 86 0.46 -10.15 -11.12
C ARG A 86 0.04 -11.58 -11.48
N GLN A 87 0.80 -12.25 -12.34
CA GLN A 87 0.53 -13.63 -12.73
C GLN A 87 0.71 -14.56 -11.54
N HIS A 88 1.83 -14.44 -10.80
CA HIS A 88 2.12 -15.24 -9.63
C HIS A 88 1.03 -15.09 -8.55
N TRP A 89 0.65 -13.87 -8.19
CA TRP A 89 -0.39 -13.62 -7.19
C TRP A 89 -1.76 -14.15 -7.62
N LYS A 90 -2.09 -14.05 -8.91
CA LYS A 90 -3.31 -14.63 -9.46
C LYS A 90 -3.33 -16.15 -9.27
N GLU A 91 -2.26 -16.85 -9.62
CA GLU A 91 -2.15 -18.30 -9.47
C GLU A 91 -2.28 -18.73 -7.99
N GLN A 92 -1.68 -17.97 -7.07
CA GLN A 92 -1.80 -18.24 -5.63
C GLN A 92 -3.21 -17.98 -5.08
N ALA A 93 -3.97 -17.09 -5.71
CA ALA A 93 -5.33 -16.72 -5.30
C ALA A 93 -6.43 -17.54 -6.01
N ASP A 94 -6.10 -18.39 -6.98
CA ASP A 94 -7.05 -19.28 -7.65
C ASP A 94 -7.61 -20.34 -6.68
N TYR A 95 -8.69 -20.98 -7.09
CA TYR A 95 -9.38 -21.97 -6.26
C TYR A 95 -8.43 -23.09 -5.79
N GLY A 96 -8.39 -23.31 -4.49
CA GLY A 96 -7.46 -24.25 -3.83
C GLY A 96 -6.05 -23.69 -3.60
N GLY A 97 -5.75 -22.50 -4.06
CA GLY A 97 -4.47 -21.83 -3.79
C GLY A 97 -4.37 -21.28 -2.37
N PRO A 98 -3.15 -21.06 -1.85
CA PRO A 98 -2.92 -20.63 -0.46
C PRO A 98 -3.48 -19.23 -0.14
N LEU A 99 -3.66 -18.38 -1.15
CA LEU A 99 -4.19 -17.02 -0.99
C LEU A 99 -5.67 -16.90 -1.39
N TYR A 100 -6.35 -18.02 -1.67
CA TYR A 100 -7.76 -18.00 -2.10
C TYR A 100 -8.68 -17.25 -1.14
N ARG A 101 -8.46 -17.37 0.18
CA ARG A 101 -9.27 -16.69 1.20
C ARG A 101 -9.16 -15.17 1.19
N VAL A 102 -8.05 -14.65 0.71
CA VAL A 102 -7.75 -13.21 0.63
C VAL A 102 -7.68 -12.73 -0.83
N ARG A 103 -8.28 -13.48 -1.75
CA ARG A 103 -8.22 -13.24 -3.20
C ARG A 103 -8.59 -11.83 -3.61
N ASP A 104 -9.56 -11.21 -2.93
CA ASP A 104 -10.01 -9.85 -3.25
C ASP A 104 -8.94 -8.80 -2.93
N PHE A 105 -8.19 -9.00 -1.84
CA PHE A 105 -7.02 -8.20 -1.53
C PHE A 105 -5.89 -8.46 -2.54
N VAL A 106 -5.61 -9.73 -2.82
CA VAL A 106 -4.56 -10.16 -3.78
C VAL A 106 -4.82 -9.59 -5.18
N ALA A 107 -6.07 -9.57 -5.63
CA ALA A 107 -6.45 -8.97 -6.91
C ALA A 107 -6.10 -7.48 -7.02
N ARG A 108 -6.00 -6.77 -5.89
CA ARG A 108 -5.63 -5.34 -5.83
C ARG A 108 -4.15 -5.09 -5.58
N MET A 109 -3.39 -6.10 -5.18
CA MET A 109 -1.96 -5.96 -4.88
C MET A 109 -1.15 -5.30 -6.02
N PRO A 110 -1.34 -5.64 -7.31
CA PRO A 110 -0.61 -4.97 -8.39
C PRO A 110 -0.87 -3.47 -8.44
N GLN A 111 -2.11 -3.04 -8.22
CA GLN A 111 -2.45 -1.61 -8.18
C GLN A 111 -1.84 -0.90 -6.97
N HIS A 112 -1.85 -1.55 -5.80
CA HIS A 112 -1.24 -1.00 -4.60
C HIS A 112 0.29 -0.90 -4.74
N THR A 113 0.93 -1.93 -5.30
CA THR A 113 2.37 -1.91 -5.59
C THR A 113 2.73 -0.71 -6.49
N LEU A 114 1.98 -0.51 -7.57
CA LEU A 114 2.21 0.62 -8.47
C LEU A 114 2.00 1.97 -7.78
N ARG A 115 0.96 2.10 -6.95
CA ARG A 115 0.72 3.34 -6.18
C ARG A 115 1.83 3.62 -5.18
N LEU A 116 2.30 2.58 -4.46
CA LEU A 116 3.43 2.72 -3.53
C LEU A 116 4.70 3.13 -4.28
N ALA A 117 5.00 2.50 -5.43
CA ALA A 117 6.12 2.88 -6.27
C ALA A 117 6.03 4.34 -6.73
N GLY A 118 4.84 4.81 -7.10
CA GLY A 118 4.59 6.21 -7.43
C GLY A 118 4.81 7.15 -6.24
N CYS A 119 4.35 6.77 -5.03
CA CYS A 119 4.60 7.55 -3.82
C CYS A 119 6.09 7.63 -3.49
N LEU A 120 6.82 6.51 -3.57
CA LEU A 120 8.27 6.47 -3.34
C LEU A 120 9.02 7.30 -4.39
N TYR A 121 8.61 7.20 -5.65
CA TYR A 121 9.17 8.00 -6.74
C TYR A 121 9.01 9.50 -6.46
N LEU A 122 7.81 9.95 -6.10
CA LEU A 122 7.56 11.34 -5.77
C LEU A 122 8.31 11.81 -4.51
N ALA A 123 8.63 10.91 -3.58
CA ALA A 123 9.44 11.21 -2.42
C ALA A 123 10.92 11.37 -2.77
N GLU A 124 11.44 10.56 -3.70
CA GLU A 124 12.87 10.50 -4.04
C GLU A 124 13.26 11.49 -5.14
N TYR A 125 12.43 11.60 -6.19
CA TYR A 125 12.76 12.40 -7.37
C TYR A 125 12.19 13.82 -7.32
N PRO A 126 12.80 14.79 -8.05
CA PRO A 126 12.23 16.12 -8.24
C PRO A 126 10.84 16.05 -8.88
N VAL A 127 10.01 17.05 -8.61
CA VAL A 127 8.62 17.10 -9.08
C VAL A 127 8.54 17.14 -10.63
N ASP A 128 9.50 17.75 -11.28
CA ASP A 128 9.61 17.89 -12.74
C ASP A 128 10.38 16.73 -13.41
N CYS A 129 10.81 15.73 -12.64
CA CYS A 129 11.55 14.59 -13.17
C CYS A 129 10.71 13.79 -14.17
N THR A 130 11.28 13.51 -15.35
CA THR A 130 10.64 12.74 -16.42
C THR A 130 11.16 11.32 -16.55
N VAL A 131 12.13 10.94 -15.69
CA VAL A 131 12.67 9.57 -15.66
C VAL A 131 11.57 8.60 -15.26
N PRO A 132 11.40 7.45 -15.92
CA PRO A 132 10.43 6.44 -15.51
C PRO A 132 10.71 5.88 -14.11
N ILE A 133 9.68 5.40 -13.42
CA ILE A 133 9.84 4.68 -12.16
C ILE A 133 10.82 3.51 -12.37
N PRO A 134 11.96 3.49 -11.65
CA PRO A 134 12.98 2.46 -11.83
C PRO A 134 12.58 1.13 -11.18
N LEU A 135 13.22 0.05 -11.62
CA LEU A 135 13.03 -1.30 -11.07
C LEU A 135 13.20 -1.34 -9.54
N SER A 136 14.20 -0.65 -8.99
CA SER A 136 14.47 -0.65 -7.55
C SER A 136 13.31 -0.16 -6.69
N LEU A 137 12.58 0.87 -7.14
CA LEU A 137 11.38 1.35 -6.44
C LEU A 137 10.23 0.38 -6.56
N MET A 138 10.10 -0.30 -7.69
CA MET A 138 9.09 -1.36 -7.86
C MET A 138 9.37 -2.56 -6.95
N GLU A 139 10.64 -2.97 -6.82
CA GLU A 139 11.06 -4.04 -5.90
C GLU A 139 10.77 -3.67 -4.45
N THR A 140 11.14 -2.45 -4.02
CA THR A 140 10.85 -1.95 -2.68
C THR A 140 9.35 -1.94 -2.40
N SER A 141 8.55 -1.48 -3.35
CA SER A 141 7.09 -1.46 -3.24
C SER A 141 6.49 -2.85 -3.14
N THR A 142 7.06 -3.82 -3.87
CA THR A 142 6.68 -5.23 -3.78
C THR A 142 6.94 -5.80 -2.39
N GLN A 143 8.12 -5.56 -1.84
CA GLN A 143 8.46 -5.98 -0.47
C GLN A 143 7.49 -5.38 0.57
N MET A 144 7.13 -4.11 0.42
CA MET A 144 6.12 -3.48 1.27
C MET A 144 4.76 -4.18 1.14
N MET A 145 4.34 -4.53 -0.08
CA MET A 145 3.09 -5.26 -0.31
C MET A 145 3.09 -6.65 0.32
N GLU A 146 4.20 -7.36 0.30
CA GLU A 146 4.33 -8.67 0.98
C GLU A 146 4.17 -8.54 2.50
N VAL A 147 4.70 -7.46 3.10
CA VAL A 147 4.46 -7.16 4.51
C VAL A 147 2.96 -6.96 4.76
N PHE A 148 2.27 -6.12 3.97
CA PHE A 148 0.83 -5.93 4.12
C PHE A 148 0.03 -7.22 3.92
N LEU A 149 0.39 -8.03 2.93
CA LEU A 149 -0.23 -9.35 2.72
C LEU A 149 -0.07 -10.24 3.97
N SER A 150 1.11 -10.24 4.58
CA SER A 150 1.36 -11.00 5.81
C SER A 150 0.44 -10.58 6.97
N HIS A 151 0.13 -9.29 7.07
CA HIS A 151 -0.80 -8.77 8.07
C HIS A 151 -2.25 -9.17 7.75
N VAL A 152 -2.66 -9.10 6.49
CA VAL A 152 -3.99 -9.56 6.04
C VAL A 152 -4.18 -11.04 6.34
N LEU A 153 -3.20 -11.88 6.02
CA LEU A 153 -3.25 -13.31 6.29
C LEU A 153 -3.36 -13.62 7.79
N ARG A 154 -2.54 -12.99 8.62
CA ARG A 154 -2.60 -13.17 10.08
C ARG A 154 -3.96 -12.78 10.64
N TRP A 155 -4.58 -11.80 10.07
CA TRP A 155 -5.90 -11.37 10.47
C TRP A 155 -6.96 -12.41 10.11
N THR A 156 -6.99 -12.83 8.85
CA THR A 156 -7.95 -13.81 8.33
C THR A 156 -7.83 -15.19 9.02
N ILE A 157 -6.62 -15.59 9.43
CA ILE A 157 -6.39 -16.86 10.15
C ILE A 157 -6.93 -16.78 11.58
N ARG A 158 -6.71 -15.67 12.28
CA ARG A 158 -7.19 -15.50 13.67
C ARG A 158 -8.70 -15.54 13.78
N ASP A 159 -9.40 -14.87 12.86
CA ASP A 159 -10.86 -14.90 12.85
C ASP A 159 -11.42 -16.31 12.67
N TYR A 160 -10.69 -17.19 11.96
CA TYR A 160 -11.10 -18.57 11.73
C TYR A 160 -10.85 -19.48 12.97
N GLU A 161 -9.79 -19.24 13.72
CA GLU A 161 -9.49 -19.99 14.94
C GLU A 161 -10.48 -19.61 16.06
N ASP A 162 -10.83 -18.34 16.19
CA ASP A 162 -11.78 -17.84 17.18
C ASP A 162 -13.21 -18.38 16.91
N VAL A 163 -13.66 -18.44 15.66
CA VAL A 163 -14.99 -18.98 15.28
C VAL A 163 -15.07 -20.50 15.51
N ASN A 164 -13.98 -21.25 15.31
CA ASN A 164 -13.97 -22.70 15.55
C ASN A 164 -13.75 -23.08 17.03
N ALA A 165 -13.32 -22.14 17.87
CA ALA A 165 -13.17 -22.36 19.32
C ALA A 165 -14.50 -22.18 20.09
N GLU A 166 -15.50 -21.53 19.46
CA GLU A 166 -16.85 -21.31 20.03
C GLU A 166 -17.88 -22.40 19.61
N CYS A 167 -17.49 -23.35 18.75
CA CYS A 167 -18.29 -24.53 18.36
C CYS A 167 -17.83 -25.79 19.07
#